data_12104c8fb4c5cd268094ba591942ae49
#
_entry.id   12104c8fb4c5cd268094ba591942ae49
#
_cell.length_a   1.000
_cell.length_b   1.000
_cell.length_c   1.000
_cell.angle_alpha   90.00
_cell.angle_beta   90.00
_cell.angle_gamma   90.00
#
_symmetry.space_group_name_H-M   'P 1'
#
loop_
_entity.id
_entity.type
_entity.pdbx_description
1 polymer ?
#
loop_
_entity_poly.entity_id
_entity_poly.type
_entity_poly.pdbx_seq_one_letter_code
_entity_poly.pdbx_strand_id
1 'polypeptide(L)'
;SVLDEGDAGAQVYEATLTQTSTAAPVATVLFNSIPTTMTWARSNTGIYTVTAGAAAFTANKTQVFLGGVAVDANVYSAITSTTVITVTTKNGGSAEDEVLSQTAIRIVIFP
;
A
#
# COMPACT_ATOMS: atom_id res chain seq x y z
N SER A 1 -22.86 7.93 3.16
CA SER A 1 -22.49 7.56 2.41
C SER A 1 -22.77 6.38 2.32
N VAL A 2 -22.77 6.31 1.64
CA VAL A 2 -23.06 5.29 1.35
C VAL A 2 -22.13 4.47 1.59
N LEU A 3 -21.25 4.88 1.86
CA LEU A 3 -20.42 4.16 2.09
C LEU A 3 -20.91 3.22 2.50
N ASP A 4 -21.61 3.05 2.55
CA ASP A 4 -22.19 2.13 2.72
C ASP A 4 -22.10 1.46 3.91
N GLU A 5 -23.09 0.85 4.30
CA GLU A 5 -23.16 0.27 5.48
C GLU A 5 -22.14 -0.76 5.62
N GLY A 6 -21.71 -1.40 4.65
CA GLY A 6 -20.71 -2.43 4.71
C GLY A 6 -19.39 -1.89 5.18
N ASP A 7 -19.16 -0.59 4.99
CA ASP A 7 -17.91 0.02 5.37
C ASP A 7 -18.06 0.91 6.59
N ALA A 8 -19.17 0.85 7.28
CA ALA A 8 -19.38 1.71 8.44
C ALA A 8 -18.29 1.47 9.49
N GLY A 9 -17.60 2.51 9.86
CA GLY A 9 -16.51 2.42 10.84
C GLY A 9 -15.18 1.98 10.25
N ALA A 10 -15.12 1.59 9.00
CA ALA A 10 -13.86 1.19 8.38
C ALA A 10 -13.02 2.43 8.10
N GLN A 11 -11.72 2.29 8.27
CA GLN A 11 -10.76 3.32 7.92
C GLN A 11 -10.12 2.94 6.59
N VAL A 12 -9.95 3.88 5.69
CA VAL A 12 -9.51 3.60 4.32
C VAL A 12 -8.41 4.56 3.91
N TYR A 13 -7.40 4.03 3.25
CA TYR A 13 -6.35 4.80 2.61
C TYR A 13 -6.33 4.39 1.14
N GLU A 14 -6.47 5.36 0.24
CA GLU A 14 -6.45 5.10 -1.19
C GLU A 14 -5.47 6.05 -1.85
N ALA A 15 -4.60 5.50 -2.67
CA ALA A 15 -3.58 6.29 -3.34
C ALA A 15 -3.16 5.62 -4.64
N THR A 16 -2.50 6.39 -5.50
CA THR A 16 -1.77 5.81 -6.63
C THR A 16 -0.29 5.98 -6.36
N LEU A 17 0.46 4.94 -6.66
CA LEU A 17 1.89 4.88 -6.38
C LEU A 17 2.71 4.89 -7.65
N THR A 18 3.75 5.70 -7.67
CA THR A 18 4.75 5.67 -8.74
C THR A 18 6.13 5.64 -8.09
N GLN A 19 6.97 4.73 -8.55
CA GLN A 19 8.30 4.58 -7.98
C GLN A 19 9.33 4.63 -9.10
N THR A 20 10.35 5.44 -8.93
CA THR A 20 11.40 5.60 -9.93
C THR A 20 12.76 5.40 -9.30
N SER A 21 13.67 4.77 -10.06
CA SER A 21 15.06 4.54 -9.67
C SER A 21 15.15 3.87 -8.31
N THR A 22 15.87 4.44 -7.37
CA THR A 22 16.02 3.89 -6.02
C THR A 22 15.31 4.77 -4.99
N ALA A 23 14.34 5.53 -5.41
CA ALA A 23 13.61 6.43 -4.53
C ALA A 23 12.44 5.70 -3.85
N ALA A 24 11.95 6.28 -2.77
CA ALA A 24 10.72 5.80 -2.15
C ALA A 24 9.56 6.01 -3.12
N PRO A 25 8.51 5.17 -3.06
CA PRO A 25 7.33 5.40 -3.88
C PRO A 25 6.72 6.76 -3.56
N VAL A 26 6.24 7.43 -4.60
CA VAL A 26 5.50 8.68 -4.44
C VAL A 26 4.02 8.31 -4.45
N ALA A 27 3.32 8.65 -3.39
CA ALA A 27 1.91 8.36 -3.26
C ALA A 27 1.10 9.61 -3.56
N THR A 28 0.21 9.52 -4.55
CA THR A 28 -0.83 10.52 -4.73
C THR A 28 -2.03 10.04 -3.95
N VAL A 29 -2.25 10.65 -2.79
CA VAL A 29 -3.29 10.20 -1.87
C VAL A 29 -4.63 10.73 -2.35
N LEU A 30 -5.55 9.83 -2.64
CA LEU A 30 -6.88 10.19 -3.11
C LEU A 30 -7.88 10.26 -1.97
N PHE A 31 -7.65 9.48 -0.93
CA PHE A 31 -8.53 9.47 0.24
C PHE A 31 -7.79 8.83 1.41
N ASN A 32 -7.90 9.41 2.58
CA ASN A 32 -7.30 8.82 3.78
C ASN A 32 -8.12 9.17 5.01
N SER A 33 -8.76 8.16 5.60
CA SER A 33 -9.45 8.31 6.86
C SER A 33 -8.76 7.59 8.01
N ILE A 34 -7.55 7.02 7.75
CA ILE A 34 -6.75 6.42 8.82
C ILE A 34 -6.15 7.57 9.61
N PRO A 35 -6.40 7.65 10.93
CA PRO A 35 -6.04 8.83 11.72
C PRO A 35 -4.56 8.85 12.13
N THR A 36 -3.66 8.65 11.21
CA THR A 36 -2.23 8.70 11.47
C THR A 36 -1.50 8.96 10.17
N THR A 37 -0.24 9.37 10.26
CA THR A 37 0.56 9.58 9.07
C THR A 37 0.91 8.26 8.41
N MET A 38 1.04 8.28 7.09
CA MET A 38 1.43 7.11 6.30
C MET A 38 2.66 7.52 5.50
N THR A 39 3.79 6.90 5.80
CA THR A 39 5.08 7.27 5.21
C THR A 39 5.63 6.14 4.37
N TRP A 40 5.92 6.42 3.11
CA TRP A 40 6.49 5.44 2.19
C TRP A 40 8.01 5.49 2.22
N ALA A 41 8.64 4.33 2.10
CA ALA A 41 10.09 4.22 2.04
C ALA A 41 10.49 3.04 1.14
N ARG A 42 11.70 3.08 0.64
CA ARG A 42 12.28 1.95 -0.09
C ARG A 42 13.22 1.22 0.84
N SER A 43 12.97 -0.07 1.02
CA SER A 43 13.80 -0.90 1.90
C SER A 43 14.92 -1.59 1.13
N ASN A 44 14.64 -2.00 -0.10
CA ASN A 44 15.59 -2.68 -0.96
C ASN A 44 15.04 -2.69 -2.37
N THR A 45 15.75 -3.26 -3.34
CA THR A 45 15.26 -3.36 -4.71
C THR A 45 13.91 -4.05 -4.73
N GLY A 46 12.91 -3.36 -5.26
CA GLY A 46 11.54 -3.88 -5.36
C GLY A 46 10.84 -4.09 -4.05
N ILE A 47 11.37 -3.58 -2.94
CA ILE A 47 10.75 -3.75 -1.62
C ILE A 47 10.53 -2.39 -0.99
N TYR A 48 9.28 -2.09 -0.73
CA TYR A 48 8.87 -0.79 -0.19
C TYR A 48 8.01 -0.99 1.03
N THR A 49 7.99 0.00 1.91
CA THR A 49 7.16 -0.06 3.11
C THR A 49 6.32 1.19 3.21
N VAL A 50 5.10 1.02 3.73
CA VAL A 50 4.34 2.15 4.22
C VAL A 50 4.22 1.98 5.72
N THR A 51 4.64 3.00 6.45
CA THR A 51 4.68 2.96 7.91
C THR A 51 3.65 3.94 8.45
N ALA A 52 2.77 3.44 9.30
CA ALA A 52 1.80 4.27 10.01
C ALA A 52 2.46 4.89 11.23
N GLY A 53 2.11 6.12 11.53
CA GLY A 53 2.68 6.83 12.67
C GLY A 53 2.23 6.29 14.02
N ALA A 54 1.20 5.46 14.04
CA ALA A 54 0.70 4.81 15.25
C ALA A 54 0.13 3.46 14.84
N ALA A 55 -0.03 2.54 15.77
CA ALA A 55 -0.58 1.21 15.46
C ALA A 55 -1.95 1.36 14.79
N ALA A 56 -2.08 0.81 13.59
CA ALA A 56 -3.29 0.94 12.79
C ALA A 56 -3.68 -0.37 12.11
N PHE A 57 -2.71 -1.19 11.75
CA PHE A 57 -2.96 -2.40 10.94
C PHE A 57 -3.28 -3.58 11.83
N THR A 58 -4.53 -3.64 12.26
CA THR A 58 -4.99 -4.68 13.20
C THR A 58 -5.02 -6.03 12.50
N ALA A 59 -4.49 -7.05 13.14
CA ALA A 59 -4.46 -8.41 12.59
C ALA A 59 -5.87 -8.90 12.28
N ASN A 60 -6.02 -9.53 11.12
CA ASN A 60 -7.28 -10.09 10.65
C ASN A 60 -8.38 -9.05 10.37
N LYS A 61 -8.07 -7.78 10.45
CA LYS A 61 -9.04 -6.72 10.17
C LYS A 61 -8.54 -5.74 9.11
N THR A 62 -7.31 -5.95 8.61
CA THR A 62 -6.71 -5.08 7.61
C THR A 62 -6.64 -5.80 6.28
N GLN A 63 -7.12 -5.15 5.23
CA GLN A 63 -7.07 -5.70 3.87
C GLN A 63 -6.33 -4.72 2.97
N VAL A 64 -5.50 -5.25 2.08
CA VAL A 64 -4.73 -4.45 1.14
C VAL A 64 -5.03 -4.91 -0.27
N PHE A 65 -5.35 -3.97 -1.14
CA PHE A 65 -5.64 -4.23 -2.54
C PHE A 65 -4.66 -3.44 -3.39
N LEU A 66 -4.05 -4.10 -4.37
CA LEU A 66 -3.05 -3.52 -5.26
C LEU A 66 -3.39 -3.87 -6.70
N GLY A 67 -3.10 -2.95 -7.62
CA GLY A 67 -3.34 -3.24 -9.02
C GLY A 67 -2.71 -2.23 -9.95
N GLY A 68 -2.64 -2.56 -11.24
CA GLY A 68 -2.17 -1.61 -12.24
C GLY A 68 -0.69 -1.67 -12.53
N VAL A 69 -0.11 -2.86 -12.65
CA VAL A 69 1.29 -3.01 -13.06
C VAL A 69 1.38 -3.58 -14.48
N ALA A 70 2.57 -3.53 -15.05
CA ALA A 70 2.82 -4.02 -16.40
C ALA A 70 2.56 -5.52 -16.51
N VAL A 71 2.37 -6.00 -17.73
CA VAL A 71 1.88 -7.33 -17.98
C VAL A 71 2.74 -8.45 -17.40
N ASP A 72 4.03 -8.36 -17.38
CA ASP A 72 4.88 -9.40 -16.83
C ASP A 72 5.33 -9.11 -15.41
N ALA A 73 4.80 -8.08 -14.80
CA ALA A 73 5.18 -7.69 -13.46
C ALA A 73 4.17 -8.19 -12.43
N ASN A 74 4.63 -8.33 -11.21
CA ASN A 74 3.79 -8.70 -10.09
C ASN A 74 3.97 -7.73 -8.96
N VAL A 75 2.91 -7.50 -8.20
CA VAL A 75 2.98 -6.70 -6.98
C VAL A 75 2.16 -7.43 -5.92
N TYR A 76 2.68 -7.50 -4.72
CA TYR A 76 1.94 -8.08 -3.61
C TYR A 76 2.35 -7.40 -2.31
N SER A 77 1.56 -7.61 -1.28
CA SER A 77 1.78 -6.96 0.00
C SER A 77 1.75 -7.96 1.13
N ALA A 78 2.36 -7.58 2.23
CA ALA A 78 2.29 -8.33 3.48
C ALA A 78 2.18 -7.33 4.62
N ILE A 79 1.32 -7.63 5.59
CA ILE A 79 1.21 -6.81 6.79
C ILE A 79 2.30 -7.32 7.72
N THR A 80 3.36 -6.52 7.87
CA THR A 80 4.55 -6.94 8.59
C THR A 80 4.39 -6.71 10.08
N SER A 81 3.66 -5.67 10.46
CA SER A 81 3.39 -5.37 11.86
C SER A 81 2.17 -4.47 11.94
N THR A 82 1.79 -4.05 13.15
CA THR A 82 0.66 -3.13 13.31
C THR A 82 0.94 -1.75 12.76
N THR A 83 2.19 -1.44 12.40
CA THR A 83 2.54 -0.15 11.84
C THR A 83 3.14 -0.24 10.44
N VAL A 84 3.44 -1.43 9.92
CA VAL A 84 4.17 -1.55 8.65
C VAL A 84 3.48 -2.52 7.70
N ILE A 85 3.25 -2.08 6.48
CA ILE A 85 2.86 -2.94 5.37
C ILE A 85 4.00 -2.91 4.37
N THR A 86 4.46 -4.08 3.93
CA THR A 86 5.52 -4.22 2.95
C THR A 86 4.92 -4.53 1.59
N VAL A 87 5.34 -3.79 0.57
CA VAL A 87 4.91 -3.99 -0.81
C VAL A 87 6.11 -4.46 -1.60
N THR A 88 5.97 -5.58 -2.28
CA THR A 88 7.04 -6.17 -3.08
C THR A 88 6.66 -6.15 -4.54
N THR A 89 7.58 -5.72 -5.40
CA THR A 89 7.38 -5.70 -6.85
C THR A 89 8.43 -6.59 -7.51
N LYS A 90 7.98 -7.35 -8.50
CA LYS A 90 8.83 -8.28 -9.24
C LYS A 90 8.56 -8.19 -10.72
N ASN A 91 9.53 -8.53 -11.53
CA ASN A 91 9.37 -8.65 -12.96
C ASN A 91 10.12 -9.90 -13.38
N GLY A 92 9.42 -10.84 -14.02
CA GLY A 92 10.03 -12.10 -14.43
C GLY A 92 10.52 -12.94 -13.28
N GLY A 93 9.92 -12.81 -12.10
CA GLY A 93 10.28 -13.61 -10.93
C GLY A 93 11.38 -13.01 -10.07
N SER A 94 11.95 -11.86 -10.45
CA SER A 94 13.00 -11.19 -9.68
C SER A 94 12.48 -9.87 -9.15
N ALA A 95 12.90 -9.52 -7.94
CA ALA A 95 12.56 -8.22 -7.36
C ALA A 95 13.12 -7.11 -8.24
N GLU A 96 12.33 -6.09 -8.51
CA GLU A 96 12.73 -5.04 -9.44
C GLU A 96 12.10 -3.72 -9.05
N ASP A 97 12.87 -2.63 -9.18
CA ASP A 97 12.36 -1.28 -9.01
C ASP A 97 11.64 -0.82 -10.28
N GLU A 98 10.94 0.29 -10.17
CA GLU A 98 10.25 0.96 -11.29
C GLU A 98 9.07 0.18 -11.85
N VAL A 99 8.53 -0.76 -11.09
CA VAL A 99 7.34 -1.49 -11.49
C VAL A 99 6.07 -0.70 -11.16
N LEU A 100 6.09 0.06 -10.06
CA LEU A 100 4.92 0.85 -9.68
C LEU A 100 4.83 2.08 -10.58
N SER A 101 3.76 2.17 -11.35
CA SER A 101 3.50 3.30 -12.24
C SER A 101 2.01 3.57 -12.22
N GLN A 102 1.60 4.60 -11.50
CA GLN A 102 0.19 4.91 -11.26
C GLN A 102 -0.56 3.68 -10.75
N THR A 103 0.10 2.91 -9.90
CA THR A 103 -0.42 1.64 -9.37
C THR A 103 -1.33 1.95 -8.19
N ALA A 104 -2.55 1.44 -8.25
CA ALA A 104 -3.53 1.70 -7.18
C ALA A 104 -3.19 0.90 -5.93
N ILE A 105 -3.37 1.53 -4.76
CA ILE A 105 -3.35 0.82 -3.50
C ILE A 105 -4.56 1.26 -2.68
N ARG A 106 -5.21 0.30 -2.05
CA ARG A 106 -6.31 0.57 -1.13
C ARG A 106 -6.09 -0.27 0.11
N ILE A 107 -6.02 0.38 1.25
CA ILE A 107 -5.87 -0.27 2.55
C ILE A 107 -7.14 -0.02 3.32
N VAL A 108 -7.79 -1.07 3.80
CA VAL A 108 -9.04 -0.98 4.56
C VAL A 108 -8.84 -1.64 5.89
N ILE A 109 -9.16 -0.93 6.97
CA ILE A 109 -9.06 -1.45 8.32
C ILE A 109 -10.46 -1.46 8.92
N PHE A 110 -10.97 -2.64 9.23
CA PHE A 110 -12.31 -2.78 9.78
C PHE A 110 -12.28 -2.64 11.29
N PRO A 111 -13.38 -2.17 11.88
CA PRO A 111 -13.44 -1.97 13.34
C PRO A 111 -13.42 -3.28 14.13
#